data_3be129d12acbb9acda925783d778f450
#
_entry.id   3be129d12acbb9acda925783d778f450
#
_cell.length_a   1.000
_cell.length_b   1.000
_cell.length_c   1.000
_cell.angle_alpha   90.00
_cell.angle_beta   90.00
_cell.angle_gamma   90.00
#
_symmetry.space_group_name_H-M   'P 1'
#
loop_
_entity.id
_entity.type
_entity.pdbx_description
1 polymer ?
#
loop_
_entity_poly.entity_id
_entity_poly.type
_entity_poly.pdbx_seq_one_letter_code
_entity_poly.pdbx_strand_id
1 'polypeptide(L)'
;MAEVVALVGCKGPAQEAEYLQILSAAMPGERLVPFRRMTDAERAGAQVAIVANPDPAEVAALPGLVWVQSLWAGVEKLVGVFDRPLPIIRLVDREMARTMAEAVLAWTYYLQRDMPAYASQQRERLWQPHPYRKSTDTTVGLLGLGALGSAAAERLTDAGFFVRAWSRTPKTLTGIDTGHGADGLLAMLGHCDILVCIVPLTPETRGLVNAARLAALKPGAALINFARGPIVVTEDLIAALDSGHLSHAVLDVFDVEPLPAQSPLWAHPAVTVLPHISGPTDMDSAAATVAANLREYRTTGQPPQGVDAGRGY
;
A
#
# COMPACT_ATOMS: atom_id res chain seq x y z
N MET A 1 -16.65 22.15 26.70
CA MET A 1 -15.50 21.26 26.94
C MET A 1 -15.07 20.77 25.57
N ALA A 2 -13.77 20.65 25.27
CA ALA A 2 -13.31 20.06 24.02
C ALA A 2 -13.83 18.62 23.91
N GLU A 3 -14.37 18.26 22.75
CA GLU A 3 -14.86 16.91 22.50
C GLU A 3 -13.70 15.91 22.49
N VAL A 4 -13.96 14.72 23.05
CA VAL A 4 -12.94 13.68 23.15
C VAL A 4 -12.80 12.98 21.79
N VAL A 5 -11.57 12.88 21.31
CA VAL A 5 -11.17 12.07 20.17
C VAL A 5 -10.38 10.88 20.69
N ALA A 6 -10.81 9.67 20.39
CA ALA A 6 -10.13 8.46 20.81
C ALA A 6 -8.90 8.20 19.95
N LEU A 7 -7.74 7.87 20.55
CA LEU A 7 -6.58 7.33 19.84
C LEU A 7 -6.48 5.83 20.11
N VAL A 8 -6.56 5.00 19.07
CA VAL A 8 -6.69 3.54 19.18
C VAL A 8 -5.62 2.82 18.36
N GLY A 9 -5.09 1.71 18.89
CA GLY A 9 -4.26 0.77 18.14
C GLY A 9 -2.76 1.09 18.13
N CYS A 10 -2.24 1.92 19.03
CA CYS A 10 -0.80 2.15 19.15
C CYS A 10 -0.08 0.89 19.69
N LYS A 11 1.08 0.57 19.09
CA LYS A 11 1.90 -0.64 19.42
C LYS A 11 2.64 -0.57 20.76
N GLY A 12 2.30 0.38 21.61
CA GLY A 12 2.91 0.50 22.93
C GLY A 12 3.07 1.94 23.40
N PRO A 13 3.58 2.16 24.64
CA PRO A 13 3.61 3.49 25.26
C PRO A 13 4.47 4.52 24.50
N ALA A 14 5.56 4.10 23.89
CA ALA A 14 6.46 5.01 23.15
C ALA A 14 5.76 5.55 21.88
N GLN A 15 5.18 4.69 21.07
CA GLN A 15 4.44 5.11 19.86
C GLN A 15 3.18 5.92 20.23
N GLU A 16 2.50 5.54 21.32
CA GLU A 16 1.35 6.29 21.83
C GLU A 16 1.76 7.73 22.22
N ALA A 17 2.87 7.90 22.92
CA ALA A 17 3.36 9.21 23.32
C ALA A 17 3.77 10.07 22.11
N GLU A 18 4.47 9.48 21.15
CA GLU A 18 4.86 10.13 19.90
C GLU A 18 3.63 10.61 19.11
N TYR A 19 2.66 9.72 18.87
CA TYR A 19 1.45 10.05 18.12
C TYR A 19 0.59 11.09 18.84
N LEU A 20 0.46 11.00 20.16
CA LEU A 20 -0.22 12.03 20.94
C LEU A 20 0.46 13.40 20.80
N GLN A 21 1.78 13.45 20.85
CA GLN A 21 2.52 14.69 20.69
C GLN A 21 2.27 15.34 19.35
N ILE A 22 2.45 14.58 18.25
CA ILE A 22 2.31 15.07 16.87
C ILE A 22 0.86 15.47 16.58
N LEU A 23 -0.10 14.59 16.88
CA LEU A 23 -1.51 14.84 16.63
C LEU A 23 -2.06 16.00 17.46
N SER A 24 -1.66 16.12 18.75
CA SER A 24 -2.09 17.25 19.60
C SER A 24 -1.54 18.58 19.12
N ALA A 25 -0.32 18.59 18.59
CA ALA A 25 0.26 19.80 18.01
C ALA A 25 -0.50 20.24 16.73
N ALA A 26 -0.94 19.28 15.91
CA ALA A 26 -1.72 19.55 14.70
C ALA A 26 -3.19 19.95 14.99
N MET A 27 -3.73 19.53 16.17
CA MET A 27 -5.12 19.72 16.57
C MET A 27 -5.25 20.29 17.99
N PRO A 28 -4.76 21.51 18.27
CA PRO A 28 -4.69 22.05 19.64
C PRO A 28 -6.06 22.33 20.26
N GLY A 29 -7.13 22.35 19.47
CA GLY A 29 -8.51 22.48 19.96
C GLY A 29 -9.19 21.17 20.34
N GLU A 30 -8.58 20.03 20.07
CA GLU A 30 -9.15 18.71 20.32
C GLU A 30 -8.53 18.07 21.58
N ARG A 31 -9.29 17.26 22.26
CA ARG A 31 -8.82 16.47 23.38
C ARG A 31 -8.60 15.02 22.95
N LEU A 32 -7.36 14.68 22.59
CA LEU A 32 -6.97 13.33 22.23
C LEU A 32 -6.74 12.49 23.50
N VAL A 33 -7.40 11.33 23.58
CA VAL A 33 -7.27 10.41 24.71
C VAL A 33 -6.98 9.00 24.19
N PRO A 34 -5.87 8.36 24.57
CA PRO A 34 -5.61 6.96 24.24
C PRO A 34 -6.72 6.06 24.79
N PHE A 35 -7.21 5.13 23.98
CA PHE A 35 -8.31 4.23 24.30
C PHE A 35 -8.14 3.55 25.68
N ARG A 36 -6.93 3.09 25.98
CA ARG A 36 -6.61 2.41 27.25
C ARG A 36 -6.66 3.30 28.49
N ARG A 37 -6.67 4.62 28.29
CA ARG A 37 -6.74 5.63 29.39
C ARG A 37 -8.12 6.27 29.50
N MET A 38 -9.04 5.93 28.59
CA MET A 38 -10.40 6.50 28.58
C MET A 38 -11.24 5.92 29.72
N THR A 39 -11.96 6.80 30.40
CA THR A 39 -13.07 6.44 31.29
C THR A 39 -14.27 5.92 30.47
N ASP A 40 -15.22 5.23 31.10
CA ASP A 40 -16.42 4.74 30.43
C ASP A 40 -17.26 5.89 29.85
N ALA A 41 -17.34 7.03 30.54
CA ALA A 41 -18.02 8.21 30.04
C ALA A 41 -17.35 8.78 28.78
N GLU A 42 -16.01 8.80 28.72
CA GLU A 42 -15.27 9.23 27.55
C GLU A 42 -15.44 8.26 26.38
N ARG A 43 -15.42 6.95 26.64
CA ARG A 43 -15.69 5.94 25.59
C ARG A 43 -17.10 6.08 25.03
N ALA A 44 -18.09 6.31 25.88
CA ALA A 44 -19.47 6.49 25.46
C ALA A 44 -19.68 7.79 24.66
N GLY A 45 -18.92 8.86 24.98
CA GLY A 45 -19.06 10.18 24.37
C GLY A 45 -18.15 10.43 23.17
N ALA A 46 -17.16 9.58 22.87
CA ALA A 46 -16.24 9.77 21.76
C ALA A 46 -16.95 9.58 20.43
N GLN A 47 -17.03 10.62 19.62
CA GLN A 47 -17.65 10.61 18.29
C GLN A 47 -16.65 10.26 17.18
N VAL A 48 -15.36 10.47 17.41
CA VAL A 48 -14.28 10.24 16.43
C VAL A 48 -13.21 9.38 17.06
N ALA A 49 -12.74 8.38 16.31
CA ALA A 49 -11.54 7.64 16.63
C ALA A 49 -10.46 7.84 15.55
N ILE A 50 -9.26 8.19 15.97
CA ILE A 50 -8.05 8.15 15.14
C ILE A 50 -7.37 6.80 15.42
N VAL A 51 -7.11 6.02 14.37
CA VAL A 51 -6.66 4.63 14.54
C VAL A 51 -5.35 4.35 13.82
N ALA A 52 -4.49 3.57 14.49
CA ALA A 52 -3.19 3.11 13.97
C ALA A 52 -3.14 1.58 13.98
N ASN A 53 -3.84 0.94 13.03
CA ASN A 53 -3.98 -0.53 12.91
C ASN A 53 -4.57 -1.18 14.19
N PRO A 54 -5.74 -0.72 14.66
CA PRO A 54 -6.33 -1.15 15.92
C PRO A 54 -6.82 -2.60 15.87
N ASP A 55 -7.01 -3.20 17.04
CA ASP A 55 -7.95 -4.31 17.19
C ASP A 55 -9.37 -3.79 16.91
N PRO A 56 -10.13 -4.40 15.98
CA PRO A 56 -11.53 -4.00 15.75
C PRO A 56 -12.39 -3.98 16.99
N ALA A 57 -12.12 -4.84 17.96
CA ALA A 57 -12.85 -4.89 19.24
C ALA A 57 -12.66 -3.61 20.06
N GLU A 58 -11.47 -2.99 20.04
CA GLU A 58 -11.22 -1.70 20.72
C GLU A 58 -12.07 -0.57 20.10
N VAL A 59 -12.23 -0.58 18.77
CA VAL A 59 -13.08 0.39 18.06
C VAL A 59 -14.56 0.12 18.32
N ALA A 60 -14.98 -1.14 18.32
CA ALA A 60 -16.36 -1.53 18.64
C ALA A 60 -16.78 -1.17 20.08
N ALA A 61 -15.82 -1.08 21.01
CA ALA A 61 -16.04 -0.65 22.40
C ALA A 61 -16.28 0.87 22.56
N LEU A 62 -16.40 1.61 21.46
CA LEU A 62 -16.71 3.04 21.41
C LEU A 62 -18.12 3.25 20.82
N PRO A 63 -19.19 3.13 21.61
CA PRO A 63 -20.56 3.12 21.08
C PRO A 63 -20.99 4.46 20.47
N GLY A 64 -20.38 5.57 20.90
CA GLY A 64 -20.68 6.92 20.43
C GLY A 64 -20.05 7.30 19.08
N LEU A 65 -19.21 6.43 18.47
CA LEU A 65 -18.51 6.78 17.24
C LEU A 65 -19.45 7.11 16.09
N VAL A 66 -19.15 8.22 15.43
CA VAL A 66 -19.78 8.66 14.19
C VAL A 66 -18.92 8.27 12.98
N TRP A 67 -17.60 8.33 13.11
CA TRP A 67 -16.65 7.92 12.09
C TRP A 67 -15.27 7.59 12.65
N VAL A 68 -14.45 6.93 11.81
CA VAL A 68 -13.09 6.50 12.15
C VAL A 68 -12.11 7.08 11.12
N GLN A 69 -11.04 7.72 11.61
CA GLN A 69 -9.92 8.19 10.81
C GLN A 69 -8.74 7.22 10.96
N SER A 70 -8.36 6.56 9.89
CA SER A 70 -7.13 5.76 9.86
C SER A 70 -5.91 6.64 9.61
N LEU A 71 -4.81 6.34 10.32
CA LEU A 71 -3.47 6.85 10.01
C LEU A 71 -2.77 6.06 8.89
N TRP A 72 -3.46 5.04 8.34
CA TRP A 72 -2.95 4.18 7.28
C TRP A 72 -3.79 4.27 6.02
N ALA A 73 -3.13 4.06 4.86
CA ALA A 73 -3.82 3.95 3.58
C ALA A 73 -4.64 2.66 3.45
N GLY A 74 -4.17 1.57 4.05
CA GLY A 74 -4.87 0.28 4.11
C GLY A 74 -5.78 0.20 5.32
N VAL A 75 -7.04 -0.19 5.10
CA VAL A 75 -8.08 -0.28 6.14
C VAL A 75 -8.84 -1.60 6.09
N GLU A 76 -8.28 -2.60 5.46
CA GLU A 76 -8.92 -3.90 5.17
C GLU A 76 -9.41 -4.60 6.45
N LYS A 77 -8.70 -4.39 7.57
CA LYS A 77 -9.07 -4.98 8.87
C LYS A 77 -10.27 -4.32 9.54
N LEU A 78 -10.69 -3.16 9.04
CA LEU A 78 -11.81 -2.38 9.62
C LEU A 78 -13.07 -2.43 8.76
N VAL A 79 -12.92 -2.70 7.46
CA VAL A 79 -14.04 -2.71 6.53
C VAL A 79 -14.91 -3.94 6.76
N GLY A 80 -16.22 -3.72 6.98
CA GLY A 80 -17.20 -4.80 7.12
C GLY A 80 -17.17 -5.56 8.44
N VAL A 81 -16.43 -5.08 9.47
CA VAL A 81 -16.30 -5.76 10.77
C VAL A 81 -17.21 -5.19 11.86
N PHE A 82 -17.92 -4.09 11.60
CA PHE A 82 -18.81 -3.45 12.57
C PHE A 82 -20.27 -3.81 12.28
N ASP A 83 -21.05 -4.07 13.33
CA ASP A 83 -22.49 -4.40 13.25
C ASP A 83 -23.37 -3.22 12.79
N ARG A 84 -22.77 -2.03 12.64
CA ARG A 84 -23.45 -0.81 12.17
C ARG A 84 -22.63 -0.14 11.07
N PRO A 85 -23.28 0.62 10.18
CA PRO A 85 -22.55 1.45 9.22
C PRO A 85 -21.69 2.48 9.96
N LEU A 86 -20.38 2.36 9.82
CA LEU A 86 -19.41 3.28 10.41
C LEU A 86 -18.47 3.77 9.30
N PRO A 87 -18.56 5.07 8.93
CA PRO A 87 -17.64 5.62 7.95
C PRO A 87 -16.19 5.46 8.39
N ILE A 88 -15.37 4.83 7.53
CA ILE A 88 -13.94 4.64 7.76
C ILE A 88 -13.21 5.48 6.73
N ILE A 89 -12.46 6.47 7.18
CA ILE A 89 -11.68 7.36 6.35
C ILE A 89 -10.23 6.87 6.37
N ARG A 90 -9.75 6.41 5.22
CA ARG A 90 -8.35 6.01 5.07
C ARG A 90 -7.46 7.23 4.93
N LEU A 91 -6.18 7.10 5.25
CA LEU A 91 -5.22 8.14 4.95
C LEU A 91 -5.01 8.23 3.42
N VAL A 92 -5.23 9.42 2.88
CA VAL A 92 -4.84 9.79 1.52
C VAL A 92 -3.90 10.97 1.65
N ASP A 93 -2.62 10.70 1.55
CA ASP A 93 -1.56 11.67 1.81
C ASP A 93 -0.62 11.80 0.62
N ARG A 94 -0.28 13.05 0.26
CA ARG A 94 0.58 13.35 -0.89
C ARG A 94 2.02 12.91 -0.64
N GLU A 95 2.49 13.02 0.60
CA GLU A 95 3.85 12.63 0.97
C GLU A 95 4.03 11.11 0.88
N MET A 96 3.04 10.34 1.35
CA MET A 96 3.02 8.88 1.14
C MET A 96 3.01 8.53 -0.35
N ALA A 97 2.26 9.25 -1.18
CA ALA A 97 2.23 9.00 -2.62
C ALA A 97 3.60 9.29 -3.27
N ARG A 98 4.28 10.36 -2.85
CA ARG A 98 5.63 10.70 -3.29
C ARG A 98 6.64 9.63 -2.88
N THR A 99 6.63 9.22 -1.64
CA THR A 99 7.55 8.20 -1.10
C THR A 99 7.36 6.84 -1.76
N MET A 100 6.09 6.42 -1.98
CA MET A 100 5.78 5.20 -2.72
C MET A 100 6.30 5.28 -4.16
N ALA A 101 6.12 6.42 -4.84
CA ALA A 101 6.62 6.62 -6.20
C ALA A 101 8.15 6.57 -6.27
N GLU A 102 8.85 7.08 -5.27
CA GLU A 102 10.30 6.95 -5.14
C GLU A 102 10.74 5.49 -4.95
N ALA A 103 10.06 4.74 -4.10
CA ALA A 103 10.34 3.32 -3.91
C ALA A 103 10.11 2.53 -5.21
N VAL A 104 8.99 2.76 -5.89
CA VAL A 104 8.71 2.12 -7.19
C VAL A 104 9.80 2.41 -8.19
N LEU A 105 10.23 3.66 -8.33
CA LEU A 105 11.30 4.04 -9.26
C LEU A 105 12.64 3.39 -8.88
N ALA A 106 13.01 3.42 -7.61
CA ALA A 106 14.26 2.84 -7.13
C ALA A 106 14.35 1.34 -7.43
N TRP A 107 13.29 0.60 -7.10
CA TRP A 107 13.24 -0.85 -7.35
C TRP A 107 13.05 -1.19 -8.82
N THR A 108 12.41 -0.34 -9.61
CA THR A 108 12.37 -0.47 -11.07
C THR A 108 13.78 -0.36 -11.65
N TYR A 109 14.59 0.62 -11.24
CA TYR A 109 15.99 0.72 -11.65
C TYR A 109 16.83 -0.46 -11.14
N TYR A 110 16.60 -0.94 -9.92
CA TYR A 110 17.29 -2.12 -9.39
C TYR A 110 17.13 -3.33 -10.32
N LEU A 111 15.91 -3.56 -10.80
CA LEU A 111 15.60 -4.64 -11.75
C LEU A 111 16.11 -4.34 -13.16
N GLN A 112 15.86 -3.15 -13.68
CA GLN A 112 16.25 -2.74 -15.02
C GLN A 112 17.77 -2.74 -15.22
N ARG A 113 18.54 -2.52 -14.14
CA ARG A 113 20.01 -2.50 -14.15
C ARG A 113 20.62 -3.85 -13.77
N ASP A 114 19.85 -4.93 -13.72
CA ASP A 114 20.28 -6.29 -13.36
C ASP A 114 21.02 -6.38 -12.00
N MET A 115 20.68 -5.51 -11.05
CA MET A 115 21.35 -5.50 -9.74
C MET A 115 21.24 -6.82 -8.99
N PRO A 116 20.13 -7.61 -9.06
CA PRO A 116 20.09 -8.95 -8.47
C PRO A 116 21.17 -9.88 -9.03
N ALA A 117 21.35 -9.88 -10.34
CA ALA A 117 22.36 -10.72 -11.00
C ALA A 117 23.77 -10.29 -10.60
N TYR A 118 24.05 -8.97 -10.57
CA TYR A 118 25.36 -8.48 -10.09
C TYR A 118 25.61 -8.80 -8.62
N ALA A 119 24.59 -8.79 -7.78
CA ALA A 119 24.70 -9.23 -6.38
C ALA A 119 25.05 -10.73 -6.27
N SER A 120 24.54 -11.58 -7.18
CA SER A 120 24.95 -12.99 -7.26
C SER A 120 26.40 -13.12 -7.74
N GLN A 121 26.73 -12.46 -8.85
CA GLN A 121 28.09 -12.46 -9.40
C GLN A 121 29.14 -11.99 -8.38
N GLN A 122 28.81 -11.01 -7.53
CA GLN A 122 29.70 -10.54 -6.47
C GLN A 122 30.00 -11.69 -5.47
N ARG A 123 29.00 -12.46 -5.07
CA ARG A 123 29.19 -13.64 -4.18
C ARG A 123 30.06 -14.72 -4.83
N GLU A 124 29.90 -14.90 -6.14
CA GLU A 124 30.64 -15.86 -6.95
C GLU A 124 32.00 -15.34 -7.41
N ARG A 125 32.33 -14.07 -7.12
CA ARG A 125 33.55 -13.37 -7.58
C ARG A 125 33.67 -13.33 -9.11
N LEU A 126 32.55 -13.21 -9.80
CA LEU A 126 32.46 -13.19 -11.25
C LEU A 126 32.43 -11.74 -11.74
N TRP A 127 33.38 -11.38 -12.61
CA TRP A 127 33.44 -10.07 -13.25
C TRP A 127 32.93 -10.17 -14.69
N GLN A 128 31.60 -10.04 -14.86
CA GLN A 128 30.96 -10.16 -16.16
C GLN A 128 29.89 -9.07 -16.34
N PRO A 129 30.05 -8.11 -17.26
CA PRO A 129 29.05 -7.09 -17.54
C PRO A 129 27.86 -7.69 -18.31
N HIS A 130 26.65 -7.21 -18.01
CA HIS A 130 25.44 -7.50 -18.77
C HIS A 130 25.18 -6.41 -19.81
N PRO A 131 24.50 -6.72 -20.92
CA PRO A 131 24.07 -5.73 -21.89
C PRO A 131 23.16 -4.68 -21.24
N TYR A 132 23.48 -3.40 -21.46
CA TYR A 132 22.67 -2.32 -20.93
C TYR A 132 21.33 -2.21 -21.66
N ARG A 133 20.22 -2.21 -20.91
CA ARG A 133 18.89 -1.90 -21.41
C ARG A 133 18.54 -0.45 -21.04
N LYS A 134 18.05 0.34 -22.01
CA LYS A 134 17.58 1.70 -21.75
C LYS A 134 16.25 1.71 -21.04
N SER A 135 15.97 2.75 -20.24
CA SER A 135 14.63 2.94 -19.65
C SER A 135 13.56 3.06 -20.74
N THR A 136 13.85 3.71 -21.86
CA THR A 136 12.96 3.85 -23.03
C THR A 136 12.63 2.54 -23.73
N ASP A 137 13.39 1.48 -23.49
CA ASP A 137 13.18 0.15 -24.07
C ASP A 137 12.54 -0.80 -23.02
N THR A 138 12.10 -0.26 -21.87
CA THR A 138 11.54 -1.02 -20.76
C THR A 138 10.11 -0.57 -20.48
N THR A 139 9.18 -1.51 -20.53
CA THR A 139 7.76 -1.27 -20.22
C THR A 139 7.47 -1.66 -18.77
N VAL A 140 6.99 -0.71 -17.98
CA VAL A 140 6.51 -0.94 -16.61
C VAL A 140 4.99 -0.98 -16.59
N GLY A 141 4.43 -2.11 -16.16
CA GLY A 141 3.00 -2.26 -15.93
C GLY A 141 2.62 -1.92 -14.50
N LEU A 142 1.68 -1.02 -14.29
CA LEU A 142 1.15 -0.67 -12.98
C LEU A 142 -0.23 -1.29 -12.77
N LEU A 143 -0.34 -2.23 -11.85
CA LEU A 143 -1.63 -2.70 -11.33
C LEU A 143 -2.12 -1.72 -10.26
N GLY A 144 -3.04 -0.85 -10.63
CA GLY A 144 -3.62 0.18 -9.77
C GLY A 144 -3.25 1.60 -10.20
N LEU A 145 -4.27 2.39 -10.49
CA LEU A 145 -4.16 3.80 -10.89
C LEU A 145 -4.95 4.70 -9.91
N GLY A 146 -4.73 4.47 -8.60
CA GLY A 146 -5.16 5.34 -7.51
C GLY A 146 -4.15 6.46 -7.25
N ALA A 147 -4.23 7.15 -6.10
CA ALA A 147 -3.30 8.22 -5.75
C ALA A 147 -1.83 7.76 -5.83
N LEU A 148 -1.51 6.61 -5.23
CA LEU A 148 -0.15 6.05 -5.24
C LEU A 148 0.30 5.65 -6.65
N GLY A 149 -0.57 4.94 -7.39
CA GLY A 149 -0.24 4.47 -8.73
C GLY A 149 -0.10 5.60 -9.75
N SER A 150 -0.89 6.68 -9.63
CA SER A 150 -0.74 7.86 -10.49
C SER A 150 0.58 8.57 -10.25
N ALA A 151 0.97 8.77 -8.99
CA ALA A 151 2.27 9.36 -8.64
C ALA A 151 3.45 8.50 -9.13
N ALA A 152 3.33 7.16 -9.00
CA ALA A 152 4.33 6.23 -9.52
C ALA A 152 4.41 6.28 -11.06
N ALA A 153 3.27 6.35 -11.76
CA ALA A 153 3.22 6.45 -13.21
C ALA A 153 3.91 7.70 -13.72
N GLU A 154 3.64 8.86 -13.13
CA GLU A 154 4.30 10.13 -13.46
C GLU A 154 5.81 10.02 -13.27
N ARG A 155 6.25 9.53 -12.11
CA ARG A 155 7.68 9.41 -11.77
C ARG A 155 8.44 8.48 -12.71
N LEU A 156 7.83 7.35 -13.10
CA LEU A 156 8.40 6.41 -14.06
C LEU A 156 8.49 7.01 -15.47
N THR A 157 7.46 7.74 -15.89
CA THR A 157 7.43 8.42 -17.18
C THR A 157 8.50 9.50 -17.25
N ASP A 158 8.66 10.32 -16.22
CA ASP A 158 9.72 11.34 -16.11
C ASP A 158 11.13 10.71 -16.17
N ALA A 159 11.27 9.48 -15.66
CA ALA A 159 12.51 8.71 -15.74
C ALA A 159 12.73 8.02 -17.10
N GLY A 160 11.81 8.19 -18.06
CA GLY A 160 11.90 7.69 -19.41
C GLY A 160 11.41 6.27 -19.64
N PHE A 161 10.75 5.64 -18.66
CA PHE A 161 10.12 4.33 -18.84
C PHE A 161 8.83 4.44 -19.67
N PHE A 162 8.53 3.41 -20.44
CA PHE A 162 7.23 3.28 -21.06
C PHE A 162 6.26 2.70 -20.02
N VAL A 163 5.21 3.47 -19.67
CA VAL A 163 4.29 3.08 -18.59
C VAL A 163 2.95 2.65 -19.17
N ARG A 164 2.49 1.47 -18.76
CA ARG A 164 1.13 0.99 -18.94
C ARG A 164 0.47 0.82 -17.59
N ALA A 165 -0.77 1.26 -17.44
CA ALA A 165 -1.46 1.16 -16.16
C ALA A 165 -2.82 0.49 -16.32
N TRP A 166 -3.19 -0.28 -15.29
CA TRP A 166 -4.51 -0.90 -15.21
C TRP A 166 -5.27 -0.43 -13.98
N SER A 167 -6.56 -0.23 -14.15
CA SER A 167 -7.49 0.00 -13.05
C SER A 167 -8.80 -0.75 -13.28
N ARG A 168 -9.54 -1.05 -12.21
CA ARG A 168 -10.82 -1.75 -12.29
C ARG A 168 -11.84 -1.01 -13.16
N THR A 169 -11.94 0.29 -12.99
CA THR A 169 -12.82 1.19 -13.76
C THR A 169 -12.01 2.01 -14.75
N PRO A 170 -12.61 2.45 -15.87
CA PRO A 170 -11.92 3.31 -16.81
C PRO A 170 -11.31 4.55 -16.15
N LYS A 171 -10.05 4.80 -16.44
CA LYS A 171 -9.32 6.00 -16.04
C LYS A 171 -8.44 6.46 -17.18
N THR A 172 -8.21 7.77 -17.24
CA THR A 172 -7.29 8.38 -18.19
C THR A 172 -6.23 9.15 -17.42
N LEU A 173 -4.98 8.95 -17.78
CA LEU A 173 -3.86 9.72 -17.29
C LEU A 173 -3.01 10.14 -18.51
N THR A 174 -2.73 11.44 -18.63
CA THR A 174 -2.04 12.00 -19.81
C THR A 174 -0.66 11.32 -19.97
N GLY A 175 -0.38 10.84 -21.19
CA GLY A 175 0.89 10.20 -21.51
C GLY A 175 1.03 8.75 -21.04
N ILE A 176 0.00 8.16 -20.43
CA ILE A 176 0.00 6.79 -19.95
C ILE A 176 -1.01 5.94 -20.74
N ASP A 177 -0.59 4.78 -21.21
CA ASP A 177 -1.49 3.79 -21.80
C ASP A 177 -2.29 3.09 -20.70
N THR A 178 -3.61 3.31 -20.65
CA THR A 178 -4.47 2.86 -19.57
C THR A 178 -5.45 1.79 -20.02
N GLY A 179 -5.48 0.66 -19.31
CA GLY A 179 -6.44 -0.43 -19.50
C GLY A 179 -7.39 -0.59 -18.31
N HIS A 180 -8.51 -1.26 -18.54
CA HIS A 180 -9.46 -1.64 -17.49
C HIS A 180 -10.14 -2.98 -17.79
N GLY A 181 -10.76 -3.58 -16.76
CA GLY A 181 -11.42 -4.88 -16.89
C GLY A 181 -10.44 -6.03 -17.15
N ALA A 182 -10.99 -7.22 -17.44
CA ALA A 182 -10.18 -8.44 -17.62
C ALA A 182 -9.30 -8.36 -18.87
N ASP A 183 -9.86 -7.91 -20.00
CA ASP A 183 -9.14 -7.84 -21.28
C ASP A 183 -8.03 -6.80 -21.24
N GLY A 184 -8.28 -5.62 -20.62
CA GLY A 184 -7.28 -4.60 -20.44
C GLY A 184 -6.13 -5.04 -19.53
N LEU A 185 -6.41 -5.91 -18.54
CA LEU A 185 -5.37 -6.51 -17.71
C LEU A 185 -4.46 -7.43 -18.53
N LEU A 186 -5.03 -8.37 -19.26
CA LEU A 186 -4.25 -9.31 -20.08
C LEU A 186 -3.45 -8.60 -21.17
N ALA A 187 -4.05 -7.61 -21.83
CA ALA A 187 -3.35 -6.78 -22.82
C ALA A 187 -2.14 -6.05 -22.22
N MET A 188 -2.28 -5.51 -21.01
CA MET A 188 -1.16 -4.87 -20.31
C MET A 188 -0.06 -5.87 -19.98
N LEU A 189 -0.39 -7.02 -19.37
CA LEU A 189 0.58 -8.02 -18.91
C LEU A 189 1.51 -8.49 -20.04
N GLY A 190 0.99 -8.77 -21.22
CA GLY A 190 1.78 -9.24 -22.36
C GLY A 190 2.83 -8.25 -22.87
N HIS A 191 2.79 -7.01 -22.42
CA HIS A 191 3.75 -5.97 -22.78
C HIS A 191 4.75 -5.62 -21.67
N CYS A 192 4.52 -6.10 -20.43
CA CYS A 192 5.33 -5.70 -19.28
C CYS A 192 6.69 -6.40 -19.24
N ASP A 193 7.74 -5.63 -19.04
CA ASP A 193 9.07 -6.10 -18.60
C ASP A 193 9.15 -6.12 -17.06
N ILE A 194 8.45 -5.20 -16.40
CA ILE A 194 8.35 -5.14 -14.94
C ILE A 194 6.88 -4.90 -14.58
N LEU A 195 6.29 -5.75 -13.73
CA LEU A 195 4.95 -5.57 -13.20
C LEU A 195 5.02 -5.04 -11.77
N VAL A 196 4.35 -3.93 -11.49
CA VAL A 196 4.27 -3.31 -10.16
C VAL A 196 2.83 -3.40 -9.64
N CYS A 197 2.63 -4.04 -8.50
CA CYS A 197 1.33 -4.15 -7.83
C CYS A 197 1.16 -3.06 -6.79
N ILE A 198 0.13 -2.18 -6.97
CA ILE A 198 -0.25 -1.09 -6.06
C ILE A 198 -1.79 -1.01 -5.95
N VAL A 199 -2.49 -2.12 -6.11
CA VAL A 199 -3.95 -2.20 -5.92
C VAL A 199 -4.31 -2.44 -4.45
N PRO A 200 -5.47 -1.98 -3.96
CA PRO A 200 -5.96 -2.37 -2.64
C PRO A 200 -6.31 -3.86 -2.62
N LEU A 201 -6.24 -4.48 -1.44
CA LEU A 201 -6.73 -5.85 -1.24
C LEU A 201 -8.24 -5.82 -1.08
N THR A 202 -8.93 -6.45 -2.02
CA THR A 202 -10.38 -6.65 -2.03
C THR A 202 -10.69 -8.11 -2.40
N PRO A 203 -11.94 -8.57 -2.28
CA PRO A 203 -12.30 -9.91 -2.79
C PRO A 203 -11.90 -10.12 -4.26
N GLU A 204 -12.00 -9.10 -5.12
CA GLU A 204 -11.70 -9.19 -6.55
C GLU A 204 -10.19 -9.14 -6.85
N THR A 205 -9.38 -8.56 -5.96
CA THR A 205 -7.93 -8.43 -6.17
C THR A 205 -7.12 -9.49 -5.41
N ARG A 206 -7.75 -10.24 -4.52
CA ARG A 206 -7.14 -11.41 -3.88
C ARG A 206 -6.81 -12.47 -4.93
N GLY A 207 -5.55 -12.90 -4.99
CA GLY A 207 -5.06 -13.82 -6.01
C GLY A 207 -5.16 -13.26 -7.44
N LEU A 208 -5.17 -11.92 -7.57
CA LEU A 208 -5.22 -11.27 -8.88
C LEU A 208 -4.02 -11.68 -9.74
N VAL A 209 -2.86 -11.83 -9.15
CA VAL A 209 -1.63 -12.27 -9.85
C VAL A 209 -1.41 -13.75 -9.51
N ASN A 210 -2.00 -14.62 -10.32
CA ASN A 210 -1.94 -16.07 -10.25
C ASN A 210 -1.15 -16.66 -11.42
N ALA A 211 -1.00 -17.99 -11.47
CA ALA A 211 -0.24 -18.70 -12.50
C ALA A 211 -0.57 -18.25 -13.92
N ALA A 212 -1.86 -18.13 -14.27
CA ALA A 212 -2.28 -17.74 -15.61
C ALA A 212 -1.85 -16.31 -15.97
N ARG A 213 -1.90 -15.38 -15.01
CA ARG A 213 -1.49 -14.00 -15.23
C ARG A 213 0.02 -13.81 -15.18
N LEU A 214 0.72 -14.59 -14.36
CA LEU A 214 2.19 -14.65 -14.39
C LEU A 214 2.69 -15.18 -15.72
N ALA A 215 2.07 -16.24 -16.26
CA ALA A 215 2.39 -16.80 -17.57
C ALA A 215 2.09 -15.83 -18.75
N ALA A 216 1.19 -14.86 -18.55
CA ALA A 216 0.89 -13.84 -19.55
C ALA A 216 1.94 -12.70 -19.61
N LEU A 217 2.83 -12.60 -18.63
CA LEU A 217 3.96 -11.67 -18.66
C LEU A 217 5.00 -12.12 -19.72
N LYS A 218 5.83 -11.18 -20.16
CA LYS A 218 6.96 -11.54 -21.03
C LYS A 218 7.91 -12.52 -20.32
N PRO A 219 8.50 -13.50 -21.04
CA PRO A 219 9.59 -14.29 -20.51
C PRO A 219 10.74 -13.39 -20.01
N GLY A 220 11.22 -13.62 -18.80
CA GLY A 220 12.23 -12.79 -18.16
C GLY A 220 11.69 -11.52 -17.50
N ALA A 221 10.38 -11.31 -17.46
CA ALA A 221 9.80 -10.19 -16.73
C ALA A 221 10.09 -10.27 -15.23
N ALA A 222 10.04 -9.13 -14.56
CA ALA A 222 10.17 -9.05 -13.10
C ALA A 222 8.87 -8.54 -12.44
N LEU A 223 8.72 -8.81 -11.14
CA LEU A 223 7.57 -8.41 -10.36
C LEU A 223 7.98 -7.58 -9.14
N ILE A 224 7.22 -6.51 -8.84
CA ILE A 224 7.31 -5.73 -7.61
C ILE A 224 5.93 -5.78 -6.94
N ASN A 225 5.85 -6.24 -5.69
CA ASN A 225 4.61 -6.19 -4.93
C ASN A 225 4.74 -5.21 -3.75
N PHE A 226 4.17 -4.02 -3.92
CA PHE A 226 4.05 -2.96 -2.92
C PHE A 226 2.59 -2.70 -2.53
N ALA A 227 1.73 -3.67 -2.80
CA ALA A 227 0.30 -3.64 -2.48
C ALA A 227 0.01 -4.38 -1.17
N ARG A 228 -0.35 -5.66 -1.26
CA ARG A 228 -0.58 -6.60 -0.15
C ARG A 228 -0.14 -8.01 -0.59
N GLY A 229 0.32 -8.83 0.35
CA GLY A 229 0.74 -10.21 0.08
C GLY A 229 -0.28 -11.00 -0.74
N PRO A 230 -1.53 -11.11 -0.28
CA PRO A 230 -2.56 -11.92 -0.96
C PRO A 230 -2.97 -11.46 -2.37
N ILE A 231 -2.40 -10.38 -2.91
CA ILE A 231 -2.59 -9.98 -4.33
C ILE A 231 -1.90 -10.97 -5.26
N VAL A 232 -0.75 -11.49 -4.85
CA VAL A 232 0.07 -12.44 -5.60
C VAL A 232 -0.05 -13.81 -4.95
N VAL A 233 -0.37 -14.84 -5.71
CA VAL A 233 -0.38 -16.22 -5.22
C VAL A 233 1.06 -16.67 -5.06
N THR A 234 1.50 -16.88 -3.83
CA THR A 234 2.91 -17.11 -3.48
C THR A 234 3.48 -18.36 -4.15
N GLU A 235 2.73 -19.45 -4.17
CA GLU A 235 3.14 -20.73 -4.79
C GLU A 235 3.31 -20.58 -6.32
N ASP A 236 2.40 -19.86 -6.96
CA ASP A 236 2.44 -19.58 -8.40
C ASP A 236 3.64 -18.70 -8.76
N LEU A 237 3.95 -17.71 -7.91
CA LEU A 237 5.11 -16.84 -8.07
C LEU A 237 6.42 -17.65 -7.97
N ILE A 238 6.56 -18.51 -6.95
CA ILE A 238 7.73 -19.37 -6.76
C ILE A 238 7.91 -20.26 -7.99
N ALA A 239 6.85 -20.91 -8.46
CA ALA A 239 6.90 -21.77 -9.64
C ALA A 239 7.34 -20.98 -10.92
N ALA A 240 6.87 -19.75 -11.09
CA ALA A 240 7.26 -18.89 -12.21
C ALA A 240 8.73 -18.45 -12.13
N LEU A 241 9.26 -18.22 -10.92
CA LEU A 241 10.66 -17.91 -10.68
C LEU A 241 11.56 -19.14 -10.88
N ASP A 242 11.17 -20.29 -10.33
CA ASP A 242 11.91 -21.57 -10.45
C ASP A 242 12.03 -22.04 -11.91
N SER A 243 10.98 -21.82 -12.70
CA SER A 243 11.00 -22.13 -14.14
C SER A 243 11.83 -21.14 -14.97
N GLY A 244 12.26 -20.01 -14.39
CA GLY A 244 12.94 -18.93 -15.11
C GLY A 244 12.00 -18.12 -16.02
N HIS A 245 10.68 -18.33 -15.96
CA HIS A 245 9.74 -17.49 -16.69
C HIS A 245 9.77 -16.05 -16.18
N LEU A 246 9.86 -15.84 -14.86
CA LEU A 246 10.18 -14.56 -14.26
C LEU A 246 11.66 -14.51 -13.85
N SER A 247 12.28 -13.35 -14.02
CA SER A 247 13.67 -13.12 -13.68
C SER A 247 13.86 -12.83 -12.18
N HIS A 248 12.97 -12.07 -11.58
CA HIS A 248 13.10 -11.65 -10.17
C HIS A 248 11.78 -11.10 -9.59
N ALA A 249 11.62 -11.19 -8.28
CA ALA A 249 10.53 -10.56 -7.54
C ALA A 249 11.07 -9.71 -6.38
N VAL A 250 10.56 -8.48 -6.25
CA VAL A 250 10.76 -7.60 -5.08
C VAL A 250 9.46 -7.57 -4.30
N LEU A 251 9.49 -8.09 -3.08
CA LEU A 251 8.32 -8.25 -2.23
C LEU A 251 8.47 -7.44 -0.95
N ASP A 252 7.61 -6.44 -0.77
CA ASP A 252 7.55 -5.63 0.45
C ASP A 252 6.43 -6.08 1.40
N VAL A 253 5.55 -6.97 0.91
CA VAL A 253 4.35 -7.41 1.62
C VAL A 253 4.11 -8.91 1.45
N PHE A 254 3.51 -9.54 2.48
CA PHE A 254 3.34 -10.98 2.57
C PHE A 254 1.96 -11.35 3.12
N ASP A 255 1.55 -12.62 2.93
CA ASP A 255 0.27 -13.12 3.47
C ASP A 255 0.24 -13.08 5.00
N VAL A 256 1.39 -13.37 5.61
CA VAL A 256 1.62 -13.28 7.05
C VAL A 256 2.78 -12.34 7.31
N GLU A 257 2.55 -11.29 8.09
CA GLU A 257 3.55 -10.31 8.48
C GLU A 257 3.68 -10.22 10.02
N PRO A 258 4.89 -10.26 10.57
CA PRO A 258 6.20 -10.43 9.91
C PRO A 258 6.33 -11.76 9.16
N LEU A 259 7.09 -11.75 8.02
CA LEU A 259 7.33 -12.97 7.24
C LEU A 259 7.94 -14.06 8.12
N PRO A 260 7.31 -15.26 8.23
CA PRO A 260 7.81 -16.34 9.06
C PRO A 260 9.25 -16.74 8.69
N ALA A 261 10.07 -17.03 9.70
CA ALA A 261 11.49 -17.37 9.50
C ALA A 261 11.72 -18.60 8.61
N GLN A 262 10.73 -19.53 8.54
CA GLN A 262 10.77 -20.73 7.70
C GLN A 262 10.22 -20.51 6.29
N SER A 263 9.82 -19.30 5.93
CA SER A 263 9.33 -19.01 4.58
C SER A 263 10.41 -19.28 3.53
N PRO A 264 10.09 -20.02 2.45
CA PRO A 264 11.04 -20.28 1.36
C PRO A 264 11.50 -19.00 0.65
N LEU A 265 10.74 -17.91 0.74
CA LEU A 265 11.07 -16.64 0.12
C LEU A 265 12.38 -16.02 0.64
N TRP A 266 12.77 -16.31 1.91
CA TRP A 266 14.03 -15.81 2.48
C TRP A 266 15.27 -16.32 1.76
N ALA A 267 15.24 -17.56 1.33
CA ALA A 267 16.38 -18.23 0.69
C ALA A 267 16.30 -18.25 -0.83
N HIS A 268 15.20 -17.80 -1.42
CA HIS A 268 14.99 -17.87 -2.86
C HIS A 268 15.91 -16.89 -3.60
N PRO A 269 16.80 -17.35 -4.52
CA PRO A 269 17.81 -16.51 -5.14
C PRO A 269 17.24 -15.37 -6.02
N ALA A 270 16.03 -15.59 -6.57
CA ALA A 270 15.33 -14.60 -7.41
C ALA A 270 14.29 -13.78 -6.62
N VAL A 271 14.40 -13.69 -5.28
CA VAL A 271 13.51 -12.88 -4.45
C VAL A 271 14.30 -11.89 -3.63
N THR A 272 13.86 -10.64 -3.62
CA THR A 272 14.28 -9.62 -2.65
C THR A 272 13.13 -9.38 -1.67
N VAL A 273 13.39 -9.60 -0.38
CA VAL A 273 12.44 -9.40 0.71
C VAL A 273 12.68 -8.04 1.36
N LEU A 274 11.61 -7.27 1.51
CA LEU A 274 11.59 -6.00 2.25
C LEU A 274 10.59 -6.10 3.41
N PRO A 275 10.82 -5.42 4.54
CA PRO A 275 9.97 -5.54 5.72
C PRO A 275 8.85 -4.48 5.76
N HIS A 276 8.04 -4.37 4.70
CA HIS A 276 6.90 -3.47 4.55
C HIS A 276 7.28 -2.00 4.77
N ILE A 277 8.24 -1.50 3.96
CA ILE A 277 8.87 -0.19 4.11
C ILE A 277 8.74 0.75 2.91
N SER A 278 8.10 0.30 1.82
CA SER A 278 8.08 1.07 0.56
C SER A 278 7.22 2.33 0.61
N GLY A 279 6.23 2.39 1.50
CA GLY A 279 5.36 3.55 1.69
C GLY A 279 5.18 3.89 3.16
N PRO A 280 6.23 4.34 3.88
CA PRO A 280 6.08 4.74 5.28
C PRO A 280 5.14 5.92 5.40
N THR A 281 4.38 5.95 6.49
CA THR A 281 3.57 7.11 6.85
C THR A 281 4.47 8.19 7.44
N ASP A 282 4.51 9.36 6.82
CA ASP A 282 5.04 10.56 7.43
C ASP A 282 4.01 11.10 8.43
N MET A 283 4.37 11.13 9.70
CA MET A 283 3.40 11.46 10.76
C MET A 283 3.01 12.94 10.78
N ASP A 284 3.85 13.85 10.31
CA ASP A 284 3.54 15.27 10.26
C ASP A 284 2.50 15.56 9.18
N SER A 285 2.68 15.02 7.97
CA SER A 285 1.72 15.17 6.88
C SER A 285 0.41 14.41 7.15
N ALA A 286 0.50 13.23 7.78
CA ALA A 286 -0.66 12.45 8.21
C ALA A 286 -1.49 13.24 9.25
N ALA A 287 -0.83 13.82 10.26
CA ALA A 287 -1.50 14.62 11.28
C ALA A 287 -2.15 15.88 10.68
N ALA A 288 -1.51 16.53 9.70
CA ALA A 288 -2.09 17.65 8.98
C ALA A 288 -3.37 17.26 8.22
N THR A 289 -3.34 16.10 7.55
CA THR A 289 -4.51 15.53 6.84
C THR A 289 -5.64 15.21 7.82
N VAL A 290 -5.33 14.55 8.93
CA VAL A 290 -6.32 14.22 9.98
C VAL A 290 -6.93 15.48 10.57
N ALA A 291 -6.10 16.50 10.85
CA ALA A 291 -6.56 17.78 11.37
C ALA A 291 -7.50 18.52 10.40
N ALA A 292 -7.23 18.44 9.10
CA ALA A 292 -8.11 19.00 8.08
C ALA A 292 -9.47 18.30 8.04
N ASN A 293 -9.48 16.96 8.04
CA ASN A 293 -10.69 16.15 8.05
C ASN A 293 -11.53 16.40 9.32
N LEU A 294 -10.88 16.48 10.47
CA LEU A 294 -11.58 16.74 11.74
C LEU A 294 -12.16 18.15 11.80
N ARG A 295 -11.42 19.13 11.31
CA ARG A 295 -11.90 20.53 11.21
C ARG A 295 -13.11 20.65 10.29
N GLU A 296 -13.10 19.97 9.15
CA GLU A 296 -14.25 19.92 8.24
C GLU A 296 -15.46 19.30 8.93
N TYR A 297 -15.29 18.16 9.61
CA TYR A 297 -16.35 17.52 10.39
C TYR A 297 -16.90 18.45 11.49
N ARG A 298 -16.03 19.14 12.24
CA ARG A 298 -16.46 20.10 13.29
C ARG A 298 -17.27 21.28 12.72
N THR A 299 -16.97 21.66 11.48
CA THR A 299 -17.65 22.79 10.81
C THR A 299 -18.98 22.39 10.18
N THR A 300 -19.03 21.19 9.57
CA THR A 300 -20.17 20.76 8.76
C THR A 300 -21.10 19.79 9.48
N GLY A 301 -20.62 19.10 10.53
CA GLY A 301 -21.30 17.98 11.17
C GLY A 301 -21.35 16.70 10.32
N GLN A 302 -20.70 16.72 9.13
CA GLN A 302 -20.69 15.59 8.21
C GLN A 302 -19.30 14.94 8.20
N PRO A 303 -19.20 13.61 8.41
CA PRO A 303 -17.93 12.91 8.23
C PRO A 303 -17.39 13.10 6.80
N PRO A 304 -16.07 13.13 6.62
CA PRO A 304 -15.48 13.06 5.28
C PRO A 304 -15.92 11.80 4.54
N GLN A 305 -15.75 11.78 3.23
CA GLN A 305 -16.09 10.61 2.43
C GLN A 305 -15.25 9.40 2.88
N GLY A 306 -15.92 8.40 3.42
CA GLY A 306 -15.32 7.14 3.83
C GLY A 306 -15.06 6.18 2.66
N VAL A 307 -14.38 5.10 2.97
CA VAL A 307 -14.24 3.97 2.03
C VAL A 307 -15.60 3.37 1.74
N ASP A 308 -15.80 2.93 0.51
CA ASP A 308 -16.99 2.18 0.11
C ASP A 308 -16.88 0.74 0.66
N ALA A 309 -17.71 0.40 1.65
CA ALA A 309 -17.69 -0.93 2.27
C ALA A 309 -17.97 -2.06 1.26
N GLY A 310 -18.78 -1.80 0.22
CA GLY A 310 -19.05 -2.76 -0.84
C GLY A 310 -17.86 -2.98 -1.78
N ARG A 311 -16.98 -2.00 -1.87
CA ARG A 311 -15.76 -2.05 -2.70
C ARG A 311 -14.51 -2.41 -1.90
N GLY A 312 -14.53 -2.28 -0.57
CA GLY A 312 -13.42 -2.59 0.34
C GLY A 312 -12.34 -1.51 0.43
N TYR A 313 -12.51 -0.34 -0.20
CA TYR A 313 -11.53 0.76 -0.15
C TYR A 313 -12.11 2.12 -0.54
#